data_ddf9804caa8ec3aede34084285adf7f2
#
_entry.id   ddf9804caa8ec3aede34084285adf7f2
#
_cell.length_a   1.000
_cell.length_b   1.000
_cell.length_c   1.000
_cell.angle_alpha   90.00
_cell.angle_beta   90.00
_cell.angle_gamma   90.00
#
_symmetry.space_group_name_H-M   'P 1'
#
loop_
_entity.id
_entity.type
_entity.pdbx_description
1 polymer ?
#
loop_
_entity_poly.entity_id
_entity_poly.type
_entity_poly.pdbx_seq_one_letter_code
_entity_poly.pdbx_strand_id
1 'polypeptide(L)'
;FVEVNDHVVPTTIRANPPDEVIDRLRSDVDAMRPGLAERYSRVERQAEQFEVIKSRATVIKRIRSLLADAESEVALSITAKQLPEVKEALADAVDRGVLVLLVVSDAAADLDADDPALEGVANVVRTWSEAMPTLLTVDSAAGVVAPPELLRRSTTDRQAIAFAQEQLAPVIVGSFLGNYWPAATELAVADPAPLPAEYTDFRHTVLQATLRLRAGDPPRVTVAGRWTDDDEPAEVVGRVVETRQGMVEPTNNEFPVEHSLVVETDDGEVTVGGQGAFVEDVEADLVRIEPDEE
;
A
#
# COMPACT_ATOMS: atom_id res chain seq x y z
N PHE A 1 53.09 -8.94 16.46
CA PHE A 1 53.56 -10.35 16.35
C PHE A 1 55.03 -10.49 16.79
N VAL A 2 55.66 -9.42 17.28
CA VAL A 2 57.01 -9.42 17.83
C VAL A 2 57.05 -8.70 19.17
N GLU A 3 57.84 -9.21 20.09
CA GLU A 3 58.15 -8.57 21.35
C GLU A 3 59.45 -7.80 21.17
N VAL A 4 59.47 -6.51 21.55
CA VAL A 4 60.67 -5.67 21.50
C VAL A 4 61.12 -5.46 22.93
N ASN A 5 62.37 -5.88 23.23
CA ASN A 5 62.97 -5.61 24.49
C ASN A 5 64.08 -4.53 24.32
N ASP A 6 63.72 -3.30 24.70
CA ASP A 6 64.55 -2.11 24.60
C ASP A 6 65.25 -1.78 25.89
N HIS A 7 65.08 -2.57 26.96
CA HIS A 7 65.80 -2.43 28.23
C HIS A 7 67.15 -3.09 28.23
N VAL A 8 67.52 -3.76 27.12
CA VAL A 8 68.84 -4.44 26.97
C VAL A 8 69.61 -3.86 25.77
N VAL A 9 70.90 -3.68 25.90
CA VAL A 9 71.78 -3.21 24.80
C VAL A 9 72.60 -4.38 24.27
N PRO A 10 72.47 -4.73 22.98
CA PRO A 10 71.57 -4.17 21.95
C PRO A 10 70.12 -4.55 22.13
N THR A 11 69.19 -3.69 21.68
CA THR A 11 67.76 -3.97 21.61
C THR A 11 67.54 -5.28 20.88
N THR A 12 66.75 -6.18 21.49
CA THR A 12 66.45 -7.47 20.89
C THR A 12 64.99 -7.54 20.48
N ILE A 13 64.73 -8.13 19.31
CA ILE A 13 63.39 -8.41 18.79
C ILE A 13 63.19 -9.92 18.74
N ARG A 14 62.13 -10.40 19.35
CA ARG A 14 61.79 -11.82 19.36
C ARG A 14 60.39 -11.98 18.78
N ALA A 15 60.20 -12.99 17.93
CA ALA A 15 58.86 -13.38 17.49
C ALA A 15 58.07 -13.94 18.66
N ASN A 16 56.78 -13.55 18.74
CA ASN A 16 55.87 -14.16 19.69
C ASN A 16 55.72 -15.67 19.43
N PRO A 17 55.44 -16.48 20.45
CA PRO A 17 55.12 -17.89 20.26
C PRO A 17 54.04 -18.07 19.22
N PRO A 18 54.14 -19.10 18.35
CA PRO A 18 53.13 -19.34 17.30
C PRO A 18 51.70 -19.41 17.82
N ASP A 19 51.52 -19.99 18.98
CA ASP A 19 50.15 -20.13 19.59
C ASP A 19 49.59 -18.77 19.97
N GLU A 20 50.36 -17.86 20.53
CA GLU A 20 49.89 -16.50 20.84
C GLU A 20 49.54 -15.70 19.59
N VAL A 21 50.30 -15.89 18.52
CA VAL A 21 50.00 -15.24 17.21
C VAL A 21 48.68 -15.79 16.65
N ILE A 22 48.48 -17.10 16.72
CA ILE A 22 47.25 -17.75 16.24
C ILE A 22 46.05 -17.33 17.09
N ASP A 23 46.16 -17.29 18.39
CA ASP A 23 45.07 -16.90 19.29
C ASP A 23 44.68 -15.44 19.10
N ARG A 24 45.64 -14.55 18.88
CA ARG A 24 45.37 -13.16 18.53
C ARG A 24 44.64 -13.02 17.21
N LEU A 25 45.07 -13.72 16.16
CA LEU A 25 44.39 -13.74 14.85
C LEU A 25 42.95 -14.27 14.95
N ARG A 26 42.72 -15.31 15.73
CA ARG A 26 41.38 -15.83 16.01
C ARG A 26 40.51 -14.78 16.71
N SER A 27 41.03 -14.13 17.74
CA SER A 27 40.35 -13.06 18.45
C SER A 27 40.00 -11.89 17.53
N ASP A 28 40.92 -11.47 16.66
CA ASP A 28 40.70 -10.40 15.69
C ASP A 28 39.61 -10.78 14.67
N VAL A 29 39.63 -12.02 14.18
CA VAL A 29 38.55 -12.55 13.26
C VAL A 29 37.22 -12.62 13.97
N ASP A 30 37.16 -13.10 15.20
CA ASP A 30 35.92 -13.17 15.98
C ASP A 30 35.36 -11.78 16.31
N ALA A 31 36.22 -10.80 16.58
CA ALA A 31 35.82 -9.41 16.77
C ALA A 31 35.25 -8.76 15.49
N MET A 32 35.69 -9.19 14.31
CA MET A 32 35.17 -8.69 13.03
C MET A 32 33.83 -9.32 12.63
N ARG A 33 33.51 -10.51 13.16
CA ARG A 33 32.32 -11.30 12.79
C ARG A 33 30.99 -10.53 12.95
N PRO A 34 30.72 -9.82 14.06
CA PRO A 34 29.48 -9.05 14.22
C PRO A 34 29.30 -7.97 13.14
N GLY A 35 30.37 -7.22 12.84
CA GLY A 35 30.34 -6.18 11.82
C GLY A 35 30.13 -6.72 10.40
N LEU A 36 30.68 -7.89 10.09
CA LEU A 36 30.45 -8.57 8.81
C LEU A 36 29.02 -9.10 8.72
N ALA A 37 28.50 -9.71 9.80
CA ALA A 37 27.12 -10.18 9.87
C ALA A 37 26.12 -9.03 9.72
N GLU A 38 26.35 -7.90 10.39
CA GLU A 38 25.51 -6.70 10.26
C GLU A 38 25.50 -6.14 8.83
N ARG A 39 26.66 -6.06 8.19
CA ARG A 39 26.76 -5.59 6.79
C ARG A 39 26.07 -6.53 5.83
N TYR A 40 26.22 -7.84 6.02
CA TYR A 40 25.57 -8.85 5.21
C TYR A 40 24.03 -8.74 5.32
N SER A 41 23.50 -8.67 6.56
CA SER A 41 22.08 -8.51 6.81
C SER A 41 21.52 -7.17 6.31
N ARG A 42 22.34 -6.11 6.29
CA ARG A 42 21.95 -4.82 5.72
C ARG A 42 21.80 -4.90 4.19
N VAL A 43 22.73 -5.58 3.53
CA VAL A 43 22.68 -5.78 2.07
C VAL A 43 21.49 -6.67 1.68
N GLU A 44 21.21 -7.72 2.44
CA GLU A 44 20.00 -8.55 2.21
C GLU A 44 18.73 -7.72 2.35
N ARG A 45 18.55 -6.99 3.44
CA ARG A 45 17.38 -6.12 3.64
C ARG A 45 17.22 -5.07 2.54
N GLN A 46 18.30 -4.47 2.05
CA GLN A 46 18.25 -3.53 0.93
C GLN A 46 17.88 -4.21 -0.39
N ALA A 47 18.34 -5.44 -0.61
CA ALA A 47 17.99 -6.22 -1.80
C ALA A 47 16.52 -6.69 -1.77
N GLU A 48 15.95 -6.92 -0.58
CA GLU A 48 14.54 -7.22 -0.38
C GLU A 48 13.64 -6.00 -0.60
N GLN A 49 14.15 -4.78 -0.37
CA GLN A 49 13.39 -3.55 -0.52
C GLN A 49 13.14 -3.13 -1.98
N PHE A 50 14.03 -3.53 -2.91
CA PHE A 50 13.92 -3.18 -4.32
C PHE A 50 14.33 -4.36 -5.21
N GLU A 51 13.46 -4.73 -6.11
CA GLU A 51 13.71 -5.75 -7.14
C GLU A 51 13.58 -5.14 -8.52
N VAL A 52 14.61 -5.28 -9.36
CA VAL A 52 14.56 -4.87 -10.77
C VAL A 52 14.12 -6.05 -11.63
N ILE A 53 12.96 -5.92 -12.27
CA ILE A 53 12.32 -6.98 -13.06
C ILE A 53 12.45 -6.65 -14.54
N LYS A 54 12.99 -7.60 -15.31
CA LYS A 54 13.25 -7.46 -16.76
C LYS A 54 12.28 -8.26 -17.64
N SER A 55 11.40 -9.04 -17.06
CA SER A 55 10.50 -9.90 -17.82
C SER A 55 9.04 -9.63 -17.44
N ARG A 56 8.17 -9.59 -18.46
CA ARG A 56 6.72 -9.46 -18.30
C ARG A 56 6.15 -10.56 -17.38
N ALA A 57 6.57 -11.83 -17.61
CA ALA A 57 6.07 -12.94 -16.82
C ALA A 57 6.40 -12.80 -15.32
N THR A 58 7.59 -12.27 -15.00
CA THR A 58 8.00 -12.02 -13.61
C THR A 58 7.21 -10.87 -13.02
N VAL A 59 6.89 -9.79 -13.78
CA VAL A 59 6.03 -8.70 -13.32
C VAL A 59 4.64 -9.24 -12.96
N ILE A 60 4.00 -10.00 -13.83
CA ILE A 60 2.67 -10.57 -13.56
C ILE A 60 2.70 -11.52 -12.35
N LYS A 61 3.75 -12.34 -12.23
CA LYS A 61 3.93 -13.22 -11.06
C LYS A 61 4.05 -12.40 -9.77
N ARG A 62 4.82 -11.29 -9.80
CA ARG A 62 4.99 -10.41 -8.63
C ARG A 62 3.68 -9.71 -8.26
N ILE A 63 2.94 -9.21 -9.25
CA ILE A 63 1.60 -8.63 -9.02
C ILE A 63 0.70 -9.65 -8.33
N ARG A 64 0.59 -10.87 -8.85
CA ARG A 64 -0.22 -11.93 -8.22
C ARG A 64 0.20 -12.24 -6.79
N SER A 65 1.52 -12.32 -6.53
CA SER A 65 2.03 -12.56 -5.18
C SER A 65 1.61 -11.45 -4.22
N LEU A 66 1.76 -10.18 -4.62
CA LEU A 66 1.37 -9.04 -3.78
C LEU A 66 -0.14 -8.97 -3.56
N LEU A 67 -0.94 -9.28 -4.58
CA LEU A 67 -2.40 -9.36 -4.44
C LEU A 67 -2.85 -10.47 -3.48
N ALA A 68 -2.15 -11.61 -3.48
CA ALA A 68 -2.45 -12.71 -2.57
C ALA A 68 -2.13 -12.37 -1.10
N ASP A 69 -1.12 -11.52 -0.89
CA ASP A 69 -0.68 -11.08 0.44
C ASP A 69 -1.41 -9.81 0.92
N ALA A 70 -2.25 -9.18 0.08
CA ALA A 70 -2.99 -7.96 0.42
C ALA A 70 -3.98 -8.18 1.57
N GLU A 71 -3.99 -7.26 2.54
CA GLU A 71 -4.81 -7.32 3.76
C GLU A 71 -5.84 -6.18 3.85
N SER A 72 -5.52 -4.99 3.32
CA SER A 72 -6.38 -3.81 3.49
C SER A 72 -6.74 -3.12 2.18
N GLU A 73 -5.75 -2.79 1.34
CA GLU A 73 -5.94 -1.91 0.19
C GLU A 73 -5.08 -2.31 -1.00
N VAL A 74 -5.66 -2.24 -2.19
CA VAL A 74 -4.99 -2.38 -3.49
C VAL A 74 -5.37 -1.21 -4.39
N ALA A 75 -4.38 -0.47 -4.90
CA ALA A 75 -4.54 0.44 -6.03
C ALA A 75 -3.75 -0.09 -7.22
N LEU A 76 -4.44 -0.43 -8.30
CA LEU A 76 -3.83 -1.04 -9.49
C LEU A 76 -4.23 -0.32 -10.76
N SER A 77 -3.24 0.00 -11.61
CA SER A 77 -3.46 0.25 -13.02
C SER A 77 -2.87 -0.87 -13.86
N ILE A 78 -3.66 -1.44 -14.76
CA ILE A 78 -3.24 -2.54 -15.62
C ILE A 78 -3.92 -2.43 -16.98
N THR A 79 -3.31 -2.96 -18.04
CA THR A 79 -3.95 -2.90 -19.35
C THR A 79 -5.07 -3.95 -19.46
N ALA A 80 -6.10 -3.65 -20.27
CA ALA A 80 -7.20 -4.59 -20.54
C ALA A 80 -6.70 -5.96 -21.01
N LYS A 81 -5.59 -5.98 -21.75
CA LYS A 81 -4.98 -7.22 -22.24
C LYS A 81 -4.39 -8.10 -21.13
N GLN A 82 -3.87 -7.51 -20.05
CA GLN A 82 -3.25 -8.23 -18.95
C GLN A 82 -4.24 -8.51 -17.78
N LEU A 83 -5.36 -7.81 -17.73
CA LEU A 83 -6.36 -8.00 -16.69
C LEU A 83 -6.76 -9.47 -16.48
N PRO A 84 -7.00 -10.29 -17.52
CA PRO A 84 -7.31 -11.71 -17.34
C PRO A 84 -6.24 -12.52 -16.60
N GLU A 85 -4.97 -12.06 -16.63
CA GLU A 85 -3.87 -12.78 -15.97
C GLU A 85 -3.83 -12.54 -14.45
N VAL A 86 -4.50 -11.52 -13.96
CA VAL A 86 -4.56 -11.17 -12.54
C VAL A 86 -5.99 -11.20 -11.98
N LYS A 87 -6.99 -11.47 -12.82
CA LYS A 87 -8.41 -11.44 -12.46
C LYS A 87 -8.72 -12.27 -11.21
N GLU A 88 -8.28 -13.52 -11.18
CA GLU A 88 -8.53 -14.45 -10.07
C GLU A 88 -7.94 -13.89 -8.75
N ALA A 89 -6.70 -13.38 -8.79
CA ALA A 89 -6.05 -12.82 -7.61
C ALA A 89 -6.72 -11.51 -7.12
N LEU A 90 -7.27 -10.71 -8.04
CA LEU A 90 -8.06 -9.53 -7.68
C LEU A 90 -9.38 -9.93 -7.03
N ALA A 91 -10.12 -10.87 -7.62
CA ALA A 91 -11.37 -11.38 -7.07
C ALA A 91 -11.16 -11.98 -5.66
N ASP A 92 -10.12 -12.79 -5.49
CA ASP A 92 -9.75 -13.34 -4.18
C ASP A 92 -9.45 -12.23 -3.14
N ALA A 93 -8.82 -11.11 -3.55
CA ALA A 93 -8.57 -9.97 -2.67
C ALA A 93 -9.89 -9.28 -2.26
N VAL A 94 -10.80 -9.03 -3.22
CA VAL A 94 -12.14 -8.48 -2.95
C VAL A 94 -12.93 -9.41 -2.02
N ASP A 95 -12.91 -10.72 -2.25
CA ASP A 95 -13.60 -11.71 -1.41
C ASP A 95 -13.06 -11.76 0.03
N ARG A 96 -11.78 -11.41 0.22
CA ARG A 96 -11.19 -11.23 1.56
C ARG A 96 -11.54 -9.89 2.23
N GLY A 97 -12.26 -9.00 1.55
CA GLY A 97 -12.63 -7.69 2.06
C GLY A 97 -11.58 -6.60 1.85
N VAL A 98 -10.60 -6.84 0.97
CA VAL A 98 -9.60 -5.84 0.59
C VAL A 98 -10.25 -4.78 -0.30
N LEU A 99 -9.99 -3.50 -0.03
CA LEU A 99 -10.37 -2.42 -0.94
C LEU A 99 -9.55 -2.52 -2.24
N VAL A 100 -10.21 -2.68 -3.37
CA VAL A 100 -9.54 -2.72 -4.67
C VAL A 100 -10.03 -1.56 -5.55
N LEU A 101 -9.09 -0.64 -5.87
CA LEU A 101 -9.28 0.46 -6.82
C LEU A 101 -8.53 0.12 -8.12
N LEU A 102 -9.26 -0.07 -9.21
CA LEU A 102 -8.71 -0.56 -10.48
C LEU A 102 -8.86 0.47 -11.61
N VAL A 103 -7.75 0.79 -12.28
CA VAL A 103 -7.78 1.49 -13.58
C VAL A 103 -7.40 0.51 -14.69
N VAL A 104 -8.32 0.29 -15.62
CA VAL A 104 -8.06 -0.51 -16.83
C VAL A 104 -7.59 0.42 -17.95
N SER A 105 -6.31 0.34 -18.29
CA SER A 105 -5.71 1.13 -19.37
C SER A 105 -5.72 0.39 -20.71
N ASP A 106 -5.50 1.10 -21.82
CA ASP A 106 -5.69 0.56 -23.17
C ASP A 106 -7.07 -0.09 -23.35
N ALA A 107 -8.06 0.40 -22.60
CA ALA A 107 -9.42 -0.11 -22.68
C ALA A 107 -10.00 0.19 -24.07
N ALA A 108 -10.63 -0.81 -24.65
CA ALA A 108 -11.40 -0.62 -25.86
C ALA A 108 -12.60 0.30 -25.56
N ALA A 109 -13.03 1.09 -26.55
CA ALA A 109 -14.14 2.02 -26.37
C ALA A 109 -15.49 1.32 -26.06
N ASP A 110 -15.56 0.01 -26.26
CA ASP A 110 -16.69 -0.87 -26.03
C ASP A 110 -16.58 -1.73 -24.75
N LEU A 111 -15.58 -1.46 -23.88
CA LEU A 111 -15.55 -2.09 -22.57
C LEU A 111 -16.73 -1.58 -21.74
N ASP A 112 -17.62 -2.50 -21.37
CA ASP A 112 -18.85 -2.22 -20.62
C ASP A 112 -18.70 -2.61 -19.14
N ALA A 113 -19.51 -1.99 -18.27
CA ALA A 113 -19.57 -2.30 -16.85
C ALA A 113 -19.96 -3.76 -16.57
N ASP A 114 -20.79 -4.32 -17.44
CA ASP A 114 -21.25 -5.72 -17.36
C ASP A 114 -20.29 -6.72 -18.02
N ASP A 115 -19.08 -6.29 -18.43
CA ASP A 115 -18.10 -7.21 -19.01
C ASP A 115 -17.70 -8.29 -17.99
N PRO A 116 -17.82 -9.57 -18.33
CA PRO A 116 -17.46 -10.68 -17.43
C PRO A 116 -16.00 -10.60 -16.95
N ALA A 117 -15.11 -9.88 -17.66
CA ALA A 117 -13.74 -9.66 -17.21
C ALA A 117 -13.65 -8.77 -15.97
N LEU A 118 -14.67 -7.95 -15.70
CA LEU A 118 -14.73 -7.00 -14.58
C LEU A 118 -15.53 -7.52 -13.39
N GLU A 119 -16.22 -8.64 -13.53
CA GLU A 119 -17.05 -9.21 -12.47
C GLU A 119 -16.22 -9.57 -11.23
N GLY A 120 -16.51 -8.94 -10.10
CA GLY A 120 -15.91 -9.21 -8.80
C GLY A 120 -14.44 -8.84 -8.65
N VAL A 121 -13.82 -8.13 -9.62
CA VAL A 121 -12.37 -7.86 -9.59
C VAL A 121 -11.97 -6.63 -8.80
N ALA A 122 -12.91 -5.73 -8.49
CA ALA A 122 -12.62 -4.49 -7.78
C ALA A 122 -13.88 -3.87 -7.17
N ASN A 123 -13.71 -3.03 -6.14
CA ASN A 123 -14.79 -2.22 -5.59
C ASN A 123 -15.12 -1.03 -6.49
N VAL A 124 -14.12 -0.46 -7.16
CA VAL A 124 -14.31 0.61 -8.15
C VAL A 124 -13.40 0.37 -9.35
N VAL A 125 -13.98 0.40 -10.54
CA VAL A 125 -13.27 0.28 -11.82
C VAL A 125 -13.38 1.59 -12.58
N ARG A 126 -12.26 2.12 -13.01
CA ARG A 126 -12.15 3.22 -13.95
C ARG A 126 -11.41 2.77 -15.22
N THR A 127 -11.63 3.47 -16.32
CA THR A 127 -10.99 3.19 -17.61
C THR A 127 -10.16 4.36 -18.11
N TRP A 128 -9.11 4.01 -18.82
CA TRP A 128 -8.22 4.96 -19.48
C TRP A 128 -7.94 4.47 -20.91
N SER A 129 -8.21 5.28 -21.91
CA SER A 129 -8.12 4.88 -23.32
C SER A 129 -6.68 4.74 -23.83
N GLU A 130 -5.74 5.43 -23.20
CA GLU A 130 -4.34 5.42 -23.65
C GLU A 130 -3.45 4.49 -22.78
N ALA A 131 -2.21 4.34 -23.22
CA ALA A 131 -1.21 3.61 -22.46
C ALA A 131 -0.80 4.40 -21.21
N MET A 132 -0.85 3.75 -20.07
CA MET A 132 -0.28 4.24 -18.83
C MET A 132 0.66 3.21 -18.20
N PRO A 133 1.57 3.61 -17.31
CA PRO A 133 2.35 2.65 -16.53
C PRO A 133 1.45 1.71 -15.73
N THR A 134 1.87 0.46 -15.58
CA THR A 134 1.28 -0.40 -14.55
C THR A 134 1.83 0.04 -13.22
N LEU A 135 0.95 0.49 -12.36
CA LEU A 135 1.21 0.87 -10.98
C LEU A 135 0.41 -0.07 -10.09
N LEU A 136 1.08 -0.74 -9.17
CA LEU A 136 0.45 -1.49 -8.09
C LEU A 136 0.97 -0.96 -6.77
N THR A 137 0.07 -0.71 -5.85
CA THR A 137 0.38 -0.57 -4.43
C THR A 137 -0.53 -1.46 -3.61
N VAL A 138 0.03 -2.05 -2.57
CA VAL A 138 -0.66 -2.96 -1.66
C VAL A 138 -0.37 -2.49 -0.24
N ASP A 139 -1.43 -2.28 0.54
CA ASP A 139 -1.43 -1.93 1.96
C ASP A 139 -0.53 -0.71 2.29
N SER A 140 -0.39 0.21 1.33
CA SER A 140 0.53 1.35 1.43
C SER A 140 1.97 0.98 1.86
N ALA A 141 2.41 -0.26 1.65
CA ALA A 141 3.70 -0.80 2.07
C ALA A 141 4.57 -1.33 0.93
N ALA A 142 3.95 -1.95 -0.07
CA ALA A 142 4.67 -2.58 -1.18
C ALA A 142 4.03 -2.25 -2.54
N GLY A 143 4.75 -2.50 -3.63
CA GLY A 143 4.20 -2.27 -4.95
C GLY A 143 5.10 -2.63 -6.11
N VAL A 144 4.57 -2.37 -7.31
CA VAL A 144 5.27 -2.55 -8.59
C VAL A 144 5.01 -1.33 -9.48
N VAL A 145 6.06 -0.84 -10.11
CA VAL A 145 5.98 0.17 -11.17
C VAL A 145 6.58 -0.43 -12.44
N ALA A 146 5.79 -0.56 -13.50
CA ALA A 146 6.23 -1.12 -14.75
C ALA A 146 5.86 -0.22 -15.94
N PRO A 147 6.81 0.13 -16.83
CA PRO A 147 6.50 0.88 -18.03
C PRO A 147 5.63 0.04 -18.98
N PRO A 148 4.70 0.68 -19.73
CA PRO A 148 3.73 -0.04 -20.58
C PRO A 148 4.41 -0.91 -21.65
N GLU A 149 5.59 -0.53 -22.13
CA GLU A 149 6.33 -1.30 -23.14
C GLU A 149 6.76 -2.68 -22.65
N LEU A 150 7.07 -2.81 -21.34
CA LEU A 150 7.49 -4.08 -20.75
C LEU A 150 6.35 -5.11 -20.75
N LEU A 151 5.12 -4.65 -20.58
CA LEU A 151 3.95 -5.52 -20.57
C LEU A 151 3.37 -5.78 -21.97
N ARG A 152 3.60 -4.87 -22.92
CA ARG A 152 3.10 -5.00 -24.30
C ARG A 152 3.98 -5.84 -25.20
N ARG A 153 5.29 -5.90 -24.96
CA ARG A 153 6.28 -6.57 -25.83
C ARG A 153 7.05 -7.65 -25.07
N SER A 154 7.34 -8.74 -25.74
CA SER A 154 8.14 -9.84 -25.16
C SER A 154 9.64 -9.51 -25.05
N THR A 155 10.13 -8.53 -25.79
CA THR A 155 11.54 -8.12 -25.81
C THR A 155 11.62 -6.60 -25.72
N THR A 156 12.18 -6.07 -24.64
CA THR A 156 12.40 -4.65 -24.40
C THR A 156 13.56 -4.46 -23.43
N ASP A 157 14.30 -3.37 -23.56
CA ASP A 157 15.34 -2.96 -22.62
C ASP A 157 14.75 -2.26 -21.38
N ARG A 158 13.41 -2.13 -21.31
CA ARG A 158 12.71 -1.53 -20.17
C ARG A 158 12.66 -2.50 -19.00
N GLN A 159 12.64 -1.95 -17.80
CA GLN A 159 12.62 -2.68 -16.54
C GLN A 159 11.48 -2.16 -15.67
N ALA A 160 10.89 -3.06 -14.90
CA ALA A 160 10.00 -2.72 -13.80
C ALA A 160 10.78 -2.70 -12.48
N ILE A 161 10.21 -2.03 -11.50
CA ILE A 161 10.71 -2.00 -10.14
C ILE A 161 9.59 -2.52 -9.25
N ALA A 162 9.87 -3.58 -8.49
CA ALA A 162 9.07 -3.94 -7.32
C ALA A 162 9.76 -3.38 -6.07
N PHE A 163 8.98 -2.95 -5.12
CA PHE A 163 9.47 -2.37 -3.87
C PHE A 163 8.63 -2.84 -2.68
N ALA A 164 9.27 -2.87 -1.51
CA ALA A 164 8.63 -3.08 -0.22
C ALA A 164 9.16 -2.01 0.74
N GLN A 165 8.59 -0.81 0.66
CA GLN A 165 9.00 0.38 1.42
C GLN A 165 7.80 1.22 1.81
N GLU A 166 7.52 1.29 3.10
CA GLU A 166 6.44 2.08 3.69
C GLU A 166 6.53 3.58 3.37
N GLN A 167 7.74 4.14 3.17
CA GLN A 167 7.92 5.55 2.84
C GLN A 167 7.68 5.86 1.36
N LEU A 168 7.82 4.87 0.47
CA LEU A 168 7.65 5.06 -0.98
C LEU A 168 6.22 4.76 -1.43
N ALA A 169 5.58 3.77 -0.84
CA ALA A 169 4.24 3.36 -1.23
C ALA A 169 3.21 4.50 -1.16
N PRO A 170 3.14 5.33 -0.10
CA PRO A 170 2.21 6.47 -0.05
C PRO A 170 2.43 7.49 -1.15
N VAL A 171 3.68 7.68 -1.61
CA VAL A 171 3.99 8.59 -2.73
C VAL A 171 3.40 8.05 -4.04
N ILE A 172 3.49 6.74 -4.26
CA ILE A 172 2.93 6.10 -5.45
C ILE A 172 1.39 6.11 -5.39
N VAL A 173 0.79 5.78 -4.23
CA VAL A 173 -0.67 5.90 -4.00
C VAL A 173 -1.13 7.33 -4.25
N GLY A 174 -0.44 8.32 -3.67
CA GLY A 174 -0.75 9.73 -3.88
C GLY A 174 -0.67 10.15 -5.35
N SER A 175 0.32 9.64 -6.09
CA SER A 175 0.40 9.86 -7.54
C SER A 175 -0.74 9.16 -8.30
N PHE A 176 -1.10 7.94 -7.91
CA PHE A 176 -2.22 7.21 -8.50
C PHE A 176 -3.54 7.95 -8.28
N LEU A 177 -3.88 8.26 -7.04
CA LEU A 177 -5.13 8.92 -6.65
C LEU A 177 -5.18 10.40 -7.08
N GLY A 178 -4.03 11.07 -7.13
CA GLY A 178 -3.97 12.50 -7.45
C GLY A 178 -3.90 12.83 -8.94
N ASN A 179 -3.38 11.92 -9.76
CA ASN A 179 -3.16 12.20 -11.18
C ASN A 179 -3.93 11.27 -12.11
N TYR A 180 -3.83 9.96 -11.89
CA TYR A 180 -4.40 8.98 -12.82
C TYR A 180 -5.87 8.72 -12.55
N TRP A 181 -6.21 8.54 -11.28
CA TRP A 181 -7.58 8.22 -10.86
C TRP A 181 -8.62 9.28 -11.27
N PRO A 182 -8.40 10.60 -11.00
CA PRO A 182 -9.36 11.64 -11.38
C PRO A 182 -9.48 11.84 -12.89
N ALA A 183 -8.44 11.48 -13.63
CA ALA A 183 -8.43 11.63 -15.09
C ALA A 183 -9.02 10.40 -15.82
N ALA A 184 -9.17 9.27 -15.13
CA ALA A 184 -9.81 8.09 -15.66
C ALA A 184 -11.34 8.18 -15.51
N THR A 185 -12.08 7.57 -16.44
CA THR A 185 -13.55 7.57 -16.45
C THR A 185 -14.06 6.42 -15.59
N GLU A 186 -14.97 6.71 -14.65
CA GLU A 186 -15.68 5.68 -13.86
C GLU A 186 -16.47 4.74 -14.79
N LEU A 187 -16.30 3.44 -14.60
CA LEU A 187 -16.97 2.42 -15.39
C LEU A 187 -17.92 1.57 -14.55
N ALA A 188 -17.43 1.07 -13.41
CA ALA A 188 -18.21 0.21 -12.53
C ALA A 188 -17.88 0.48 -11.06
N VAL A 189 -18.90 0.37 -10.21
CA VAL A 189 -18.82 0.49 -8.76
C VAL A 189 -19.56 -0.69 -8.15
N ALA A 190 -18.94 -1.38 -7.21
CA ALA A 190 -19.58 -2.49 -6.51
C ALA A 190 -20.71 -2.00 -5.61
N ASP A 191 -21.67 -2.88 -5.34
CA ASP A 191 -22.70 -2.64 -4.35
C ASP A 191 -22.10 -2.50 -2.94
N PRO A 192 -22.74 -1.75 -2.02
CA PRO A 192 -22.29 -1.63 -0.64
C PRO A 192 -22.28 -3.00 0.06
N ALA A 193 -21.22 -3.23 0.85
CA ALA A 193 -21.09 -4.47 1.60
C ALA A 193 -22.23 -4.66 2.62
N PRO A 194 -22.60 -5.91 2.97
CA PRO A 194 -23.57 -6.16 4.02
C PRO A 194 -23.16 -5.56 5.37
N LEU A 195 -24.13 -5.07 6.15
CA LEU A 195 -23.91 -4.58 7.51
C LEU A 195 -24.38 -5.60 8.56
N PRO A 196 -23.79 -5.60 9.78
CA PRO A 196 -22.70 -4.72 10.24
C PRO A 196 -21.36 -5.13 9.66
N ALA A 197 -20.43 -4.16 9.52
CA ALA A 197 -19.07 -4.39 9.03
C ALA A 197 -18.04 -3.54 9.79
N GLU A 198 -16.81 -4.02 9.91
CA GLU A 198 -15.71 -3.33 10.58
C GLU A 198 -14.55 -3.12 9.59
N TYR A 199 -13.92 -1.96 9.65
CA TYR A 199 -12.84 -1.56 8.76
C TYR A 199 -11.71 -0.91 9.55
N THR A 200 -10.49 -1.38 9.31
CA THR A 200 -9.25 -0.71 9.72
C THR A 200 -8.70 0.17 8.60
N ASP A 201 -9.08 -0.10 7.34
CA ASP A 201 -8.79 0.78 6.22
C ASP A 201 -9.84 1.88 6.14
N PHE A 202 -9.41 3.12 6.41
CA PHE A 202 -10.31 4.26 6.46
C PHE A 202 -10.86 4.66 5.08
N ARG A 203 -10.08 4.45 4.01
CA ARG A 203 -10.54 4.70 2.64
C ARG A 203 -11.67 3.74 2.25
N HIS A 204 -11.57 2.48 2.69
CA HIS A 204 -12.66 1.51 2.51
C HIS A 204 -13.91 1.92 3.28
N THR A 205 -13.75 2.38 4.52
CA THR A 205 -14.84 2.94 5.34
C THR A 205 -15.57 4.06 4.61
N VAL A 206 -14.81 5.05 4.09
CA VAL A 206 -15.38 6.21 3.36
C VAL A 206 -16.11 5.76 2.10
N LEU A 207 -15.57 4.78 1.36
CA LEU A 207 -16.27 4.21 0.19
C LEU A 207 -17.62 3.61 0.60
N GLN A 208 -17.64 2.75 1.61
CA GLN A 208 -18.87 2.07 2.05
C GLN A 208 -19.91 3.06 2.57
N ALA A 209 -19.50 4.04 3.36
CA ALA A 209 -20.40 5.11 3.83
C ALA A 209 -20.94 5.94 2.65
N THR A 210 -20.10 6.26 1.66
CA THR A 210 -20.51 6.98 0.44
C THR A 210 -21.57 6.20 -0.33
N LEU A 211 -21.38 4.91 -0.55
CA LEU A 211 -22.31 4.07 -1.29
C LEU A 211 -23.69 4.00 -0.59
N ARG A 212 -23.69 3.93 0.74
CA ARG A 212 -24.90 3.91 1.54
C ARG A 212 -25.63 5.25 1.54
N LEU A 213 -24.90 6.35 1.71
CA LEU A 213 -25.51 7.69 1.58
C LEU A 213 -26.18 7.89 0.23
N ARG A 214 -25.57 7.40 -0.86
CA ARG A 214 -26.14 7.44 -2.21
C ARG A 214 -27.40 6.59 -2.36
N ALA A 215 -27.43 5.46 -1.68
CA ALA A 215 -28.63 4.60 -1.64
C ALA A 215 -29.78 5.20 -0.81
N GLY A 216 -29.56 6.31 -0.10
CA GLY A 216 -30.53 6.91 0.81
C GLY A 216 -30.67 6.15 2.14
N ASP A 217 -29.64 5.38 2.50
CA ASP A 217 -29.51 4.55 3.70
C ASP A 217 -28.31 5.01 4.52
N PRO A 218 -28.34 6.22 5.15
CA PRO A 218 -27.21 6.75 5.89
C PRO A 218 -26.85 5.83 7.06
N PRO A 219 -25.60 5.38 7.16
CA PRO A 219 -25.23 4.43 8.19
C PRO A 219 -24.91 5.11 9.52
N ARG A 220 -25.04 4.33 10.60
CA ARG A 220 -24.48 4.66 11.91
C ARG A 220 -23.06 4.12 11.99
N VAL A 221 -22.16 4.89 12.65
CA VAL A 221 -20.78 4.47 12.85
C VAL A 221 -20.38 4.53 14.32
N THR A 222 -19.51 3.59 14.70
CA THR A 222 -18.71 3.65 15.93
C THR A 222 -17.25 3.73 15.51
N VAL A 223 -16.61 4.84 15.83
CA VAL A 223 -15.21 5.12 15.51
C VAL A 223 -14.38 5.02 16.78
N ALA A 224 -13.36 4.17 16.76
CA ALA A 224 -12.33 4.15 17.78
C ALA A 224 -11.04 4.73 17.17
N GLY A 225 -10.40 5.64 17.90
CA GLY A 225 -9.22 6.35 17.42
C GLY A 225 -8.68 7.34 18.44
N ARG A 226 -8.22 8.49 17.97
CA ARG A 226 -7.65 9.57 18.81
C ARG A 226 -8.11 10.93 18.34
N TRP A 227 -8.26 11.88 19.27
CA TRP A 227 -8.43 13.28 18.94
C TRP A 227 -7.14 13.86 18.36
N THR A 228 -7.24 14.61 17.27
CA THR A 228 -6.05 15.13 16.55
C THR A 228 -5.39 16.31 17.26
N ASP A 229 -6.08 16.98 18.18
CA ASP A 229 -5.59 18.18 18.89
C ASP A 229 -4.73 17.83 20.12
N ASP A 230 -5.01 16.73 20.83
CA ASP A 230 -4.34 16.36 22.08
C ASP A 230 -3.85 14.91 22.17
N ASP A 231 -4.09 14.10 21.10
CA ASP A 231 -3.71 12.68 21.00
C ASP A 231 -4.39 11.79 22.08
N GLU A 232 -5.48 12.27 22.69
CA GLU A 232 -6.26 11.51 23.65
C GLU A 232 -7.15 10.47 22.93
N PRO A 233 -7.41 9.29 23.54
CA PRO A 233 -8.31 8.31 22.97
C PRO A 233 -9.69 8.88 22.67
N ALA A 234 -10.20 8.60 21.48
CA ALA A 234 -11.52 9.02 21.01
C ALA A 234 -12.41 7.81 20.76
N GLU A 235 -13.67 7.90 21.19
CA GLU A 235 -14.75 7.02 20.77
C GLU A 235 -15.92 7.89 20.30
N VAL A 236 -16.20 7.86 18.98
CA VAL A 236 -17.26 8.67 18.36
C VAL A 236 -18.35 7.75 17.87
N VAL A 237 -19.57 7.97 18.32
CA VAL A 237 -20.76 7.24 17.88
C VAL A 237 -21.77 8.21 17.30
N GLY A 238 -22.19 7.97 16.07
CA GLY A 238 -23.15 8.86 15.41
C GLY A 238 -23.56 8.38 14.05
N ARG A 239 -24.34 9.21 13.36
CA ARG A 239 -24.82 8.96 11.99
C ARG A 239 -23.90 9.67 11.00
N VAL A 240 -23.52 9.00 9.92
CA VAL A 240 -22.78 9.65 8.84
C VAL A 240 -23.73 10.54 8.05
N VAL A 241 -23.44 11.84 8.00
CA VAL A 241 -24.25 12.83 7.28
C VAL A 241 -23.61 13.26 5.96
N GLU A 242 -22.26 13.21 5.89
CA GLU A 242 -21.50 13.55 4.70
C GLU A 242 -20.23 12.70 4.62
N THR A 243 -19.77 12.43 3.41
CA THR A 243 -18.43 11.91 3.13
C THR A 243 -17.71 12.85 2.18
N ARG A 244 -16.43 13.11 2.39
CA ARG A 244 -15.57 13.80 1.42
C ARG A 244 -14.65 12.79 0.77
N GLN A 245 -14.72 12.67 -0.56
CA GLN A 245 -14.03 11.62 -1.26
C GLN A 245 -13.88 11.89 -2.75
N GLY A 246 -12.84 11.30 -3.35
CA GLY A 246 -12.57 11.32 -4.80
C GLY A 246 -12.56 9.93 -5.44
N MET A 247 -13.06 8.90 -4.75
CA MET A 247 -13.02 7.52 -5.26
C MET A 247 -14.10 7.24 -6.29
N VAL A 248 -15.30 7.74 -6.07
CA VAL A 248 -16.49 7.49 -6.92
C VAL A 248 -17.19 8.80 -7.27
N GLU A 249 -17.82 8.85 -8.45
CA GLU A 249 -18.56 10.02 -8.95
C GLU A 249 -19.97 10.13 -8.34
N PRO A 250 -20.47 11.33 -7.99
CA PRO A 250 -19.74 12.60 -8.04
C PRO A 250 -18.72 12.69 -6.89
N THR A 251 -17.55 13.26 -7.20
CA THR A 251 -16.53 13.55 -6.19
C THR A 251 -16.86 14.86 -5.46
N ASN A 252 -16.47 14.98 -4.20
CA ASN A 252 -16.67 16.19 -3.39
C ASN A 252 -15.48 16.53 -2.48
N ASN A 253 -14.33 15.92 -2.74
CA ASN A 253 -13.08 16.23 -2.06
C ASN A 253 -12.49 17.57 -2.54
N GLU A 254 -11.87 18.33 -1.65
CA GLU A 254 -11.19 19.58 -1.96
C GLU A 254 -9.80 19.33 -2.58
N PHE A 255 -9.15 18.22 -2.21
CA PHE A 255 -7.88 17.77 -2.78
C PHE A 255 -7.86 16.24 -3.01
N PRO A 256 -7.08 15.76 -3.97
CA PRO A 256 -7.24 14.41 -4.54
C PRO A 256 -7.13 13.24 -3.56
N VAL A 257 -6.44 13.42 -2.45
CA VAL A 257 -6.23 12.36 -1.43
C VAL A 257 -7.11 12.54 -0.19
N GLU A 258 -8.01 13.50 -0.20
CA GLU A 258 -8.94 13.73 0.90
C GLU A 258 -9.98 12.62 0.99
N HIS A 259 -10.06 12.02 2.16
CA HIS A 259 -11.07 11.04 2.53
C HIS A 259 -11.47 11.29 3.96
N SER A 260 -12.70 11.76 4.19
CA SER A 260 -13.20 12.00 5.54
C SER A 260 -14.70 11.67 5.67
N LEU A 261 -15.13 11.43 6.91
CA LEU A 261 -16.52 11.33 7.29
C LEU A 261 -16.93 12.55 8.10
N VAL A 262 -18.14 13.01 7.93
CA VAL A 262 -18.80 13.93 8.87
C VAL A 262 -19.85 13.13 9.60
N VAL A 263 -19.71 13.04 10.91
CA VAL A 263 -20.54 12.23 11.81
C VAL A 263 -21.35 13.17 12.71
N GLU A 264 -22.68 13.08 12.61
CA GLU A 264 -23.60 13.77 13.52
C GLU A 264 -23.71 12.95 14.81
N THR A 265 -23.32 13.57 15.93
CA THR A 265 -23.39 13.01 17.29
C THR A 265 -24.38 13.80 18.14
N ASP A 266 -24.66 13.36 19.37
CA ASP A 266 -25.50 14.08 20.32
C ASP A 266 -24.92 15.45 20.72
N ASP A 267 -23.59 15.63 20.60
CA ASP A 267 -22.86 16.85 20.97
C ASP A 267 -22.56 17.78 19.77
N GLY A 268 -22.88 17.36 18.56
CA GLY A 268 -22.63 18.09 17.31
C GLY A 268 -21.95 17.27 16.24
N GLU A 269 -21.52 17.93 15.18
CA GLU A 269 -20.80 17.27 14.07
C GLU A 269 -19.32 17.07 14.43
N VAL A 270 -18.79 15.89 14.12
CA VAL A 270 -17.39 15.51 14.28
C VAL A 270 -16.86 15.05 12.93
N THR A 271 -15.72 15.60 12.54
CA THR A 271 -15.01 15.16 11.33
C THR A 271 -14.02 14.06 11.67
N VAL A 272 -14.01 12.99 10.86
CA VAL A 272 -13.17 11.82 11.06
C VAL A 272 -12.31 11.60 9.83
N GLY A 273 -11.01 11.46 10.02
CA GLY A 273 -10.02 11.10 9.01
C GLY A 273 -9.34 9.76 9.31
N GLY A 274 -8.54 9.29 8.36
CA GLY A 274 -7.73 8.08 8.53
C GLY A 274 -6.35 8.36 9.13
N GLN A 275 -5.47 7.40 9.04
CA GLN A 275 -4.10 7.48 9.55
C GLN A 275 -3.37 8.72 9.03
N GLY A 276 -2.85 9.52 9.95
CA GLY A 276 -2.17 10.79 9.67
C GLY A 276 -3.13 11.96 9.45
N ALA A 277 -4.40 11.85 9.87
CA ALA A 277 -5.34 12.95 9.90
C ALA A 277 -4.80 14.11 10.76
N PHE A 278 -4.95 15.34 10.28
CA PHE A 278 -4.50 16.55 10.99
C PHE A 278 -5.44 17.75 10.73
N VAL A 279 -6.41 17.57 9.85
CA VAL A 279 -7.44 18.58 9.53
C VAL A 279 -8.76 18.20 10.18
N GLU A 280 -9.03 16.90 10.26
CA GLU A 280 -10.19 16.31 10.89
C GLU A 280 -10.03 16.32 12.43
N ASP A 281 -11.14 16.22 13.15
CA ASP A 281 -11.18 16.23 14.62
C ASP A 281 -10.63 14.91 15.21
N VAL A 282 -10.86 13.78 14.52
CA VAL A 282 -10.48 12.43 14.97
C VAL A 282 -9.69 11.69 13.90
N GLU A 283 -8.57 11.08 14.30
CA GLU A 283 -7.85 10.06 13.56
C GLU A 283 -8.40 8.68 13.93
N ALA A 284 -9.00 7.98 12.97
CA ALA A 284 -9.61 6.67 13.19
C ALA A 284 -8.60 5.53 13.05
N ASP A 285 -8.59 4.62 14.02
CA ASP A 285 -7.89 3.34 13.98
C ASP A 285 -8.81 2.20 13.51
N LEU A 286 -10.09 2.25 13.91
CA LEU A 286 -11.12 1.26 13.59
C LEU A 286 -12.47 1.96 13.44
N VAL A 287 -13.21 1.59 12.42
CA VAL A 287 -14.59 2.04 12.22
C VAL A 287 -15.52 0.85 12.03
N ARG A 288 -16.55 0.78 12.84
CA ARG A 288 -17.68 -0.15 12.66
C ARG A 288 -18.84 0.61 12.04
N ILE A 289 -19.35 0.05 10.95
CA ILE A 289 -20.54 0.57 10.24
C ILE A 289 -21.73 -0.34 10.52
N GLU A 290 -22.83 0.24 10.91
CA GLU A 290 -24.08 -0.45 11.24
C GLU A 290 -25.27 0.21 10.52
N PRO A 291 -26.41 -0.50 10.32
CA PRO A 291 -27.63 0.15 9.88
C PRO A 291 -28.06 1.21 10.93
N ASP A 292 -28.60 2.33 10.45
CA ASP A 292 -29.24 3.30 11.34
C ASP A 292 -30.65 2.77 11.66
N GLU A 293 -30.77 2.04 12.77
CA GLU A 293 -32.08 1.58 13.26
C GLU A 293 -32.83 2.80 13.85
N GLU A 294 -33.84 3.33 13.16
CA GLU A 294 -34.81 4.31 13.68
C GLU A 294 -35.61 3.79 14.90
#